data_86830eaaa4067ae3a8e81240b9ed71ef
#
_entry.id   86830eaaa4067ae3a8e81240b9ed71ef
#
_cell.length_a   1.000
_cell.length_b   1.000
_cell.length_c   1.000
_cell.angle_alpha   90.00
_cell.angle_beta   90.00
_cell.angle_gamma   90.00
#
_symmetry.space_group_name_H-M   'P 1'
#
loop_
_entity.id
_entity.type
_entity.pdbx_description
1 polymer ?
#
loop_
_entity_poly.entity_id
_entity_poly.type
_entity_poly.pdbx_seq_one_letter_code
_entity_poly.pdbx_strand_id
1 'polypeptide(L)'
;MLDEAAYFLLGNIKIYYYGLHNALGALAAVIVLALCCRARRMPAGTAPLYAVLAMPLGVACSRVLFCLLDGRFRGIFSLRAMLCFWGGGHSMVGALLGAALAAVIAAKILAVPARRMLDMMVPALLMFIAFARVGEQYTEMLGRSRALVSEVWRQGWLVAGDEYALYLKTYVLEALCALILAAALLPGLLRGGRDGDTLLSAMLLLGCTQVLWESLRFDAHMRESFVSLQMLLYAVMFAAALLVFACRYARRLRHGWPVWLALGVIALTAGGVIGLEFMIDRSGVSRFVLYAPYVLLLALPAVCGFVFKKRSNLA
;
A
#
# COMPACT_ATOMS: atom_id res chain seq x y z
N MET A 1 -22.79 5.71 0.16
CA MET A 1 -21.53 5.55 -0.58
C MET A 1 -21.57 4.49 -1.69
N LEU A 2 -22.37 3.45 -1.60
CA LEU A 2 -22.50 2.43 -2.66
C LEU A 2 -23.61 2.75 -3.67
N ASP A 3 -24.55 3.64 -3.37
CA ASP A 3 -25.65 3.98 -4.27
C ASP A 3 -25.23 4.80 -5.50
N GLU A 4 -24.03 5.39 -5.47
CA GLU A 4 -23.45 6.20 -6.56
C GLU A 4 -22.39 5.45 -7.36
N ALA A 5 -22.06 4.20 -6.98
CA ALA A 5 -21.07 3.40 -7.69
C ALA A 5 -21.68 2.70 -8.92
N ALA A 6 -20.96 2.69 -10.03
CA ALA A 6 -21.39 2.04 -11.26
C ALA A 6 -21.57 0.53 -11.06
N TYR A 7 -22.72 0.00 -11.48
CA TYR A 7 -23.07 -1.42 -11.40
C TYR A 7 -23.82 -1.88 -12.66
N PHE A 8 -23.89 -3.19 -12.83
CA PHE A 8 -24.82 -3.84 -13.76
C PHE A 8 -25.72 -4.84 -13.03
N LEU A 9 -26.85 -5.17 -13.65
CA LEU A 9 -27.80 -6.12 -13.09
C LEU A 9 -27.59 -7.51 -13.68
N LEU A 10 -27.46 -8.50 -12.82
CA LEU A 10 -27.55 -9.92 -13.19
C LEU A 10 -28.82 -10.50 -12.55
N GLY A 11 -29.92 -10.50 -13.29
CA GLY A 11 -31.24 -10.73 -12.72
C GLY A 11 -31.60 -9.61 -11.71
N ASN A 12 -31.86 -9.98 -10.46
CA ASN A 12 -32.17 -9.05 -9.38
C ASN A 12 -30.96 -8.65 -8.52
N ILE A 13 -29.74 -9.08 -8.89
CA ILE A 13 -28.52 -8.85 -8.12
C ILE A 13 -27.76 -7.67 -8.75
N LYS A 14 -27.45 -6.65 -7.96
CA LYS A 14 -26.55 -5.56 -8.34
C LYS A 14 -25.10 -6.01 -8.21
N ILE A 15 -24.35 -6.02 -9.32
CA ILE A 15 -22.93 -6.31 -9.35
C ILE A 15 -22.19 -5.02 -9.64
N TYR A 16 -21.43 -4.56 -8.65
CA TYR A 16 -20.65 -3.32 -8.74
C TYR A 16 -19.33 -3.59 -9.47
N TYR A 17 -18.99 -2.75 -10.44
CA TYR A 17 -17.72 -2.84 -11.18
C TYR A 17 -16.51 -2.75 -10.28
N TYR A 18 -16.56 -1.95 -9.22
CA TYR A 18 -15.50 -1.91 -8.21
C TYR A 18 -15.26 -3.29 -7.57
N GLY A 19 -16.33 -3.98 -7.17
CA GLY A 19 -16.26 -5.34 -6.61
C GLY A 19 -15.70 -6.34 -7.61
N LEU A 20 -16.11 -6.24 -8.88
CA LEU A 20 -15.60 -7.10 -9.96
C LEU A 20 -14.09 -6.92 -10.16
N HIS A 21 -13.58 -5.69 -10.16
CA HIS A 21 -12.14 -5.43 -10.26
C HIS A 21 -11.36 -6.00 -9.07
N ASN A 22 -11.90 -5.90 -7.87
CA ASN A 22 -11.30 -6.53 -6.69
C ASN A 22 -11.27 -8.07 -6.82
N ALA A 23 -12.33 -8.69 -7.34
CA ALA A 23 -12.38 -10.13 -7.58
C ALA A 23 -11.38 -10.56 -8.66
N LEU A 24 -11.28 -9.82 -9.77
CA LEU A 24 -10.27 -10.05 -10.81
C LEU A 24 -8.84 -9.86 -10.26
N GLY A 25 -8.63 -8.87 -9.42
CA GLY A 25 -7.37 -8.63 -8.73
C GLY A 25 -6.99 -9.79 -7.80
N ALA A 26 -7.96 -10.33 -7.06
CA ALA A 26 -7.75 -11.50 -6.22
C ALA A 26 -7.38 -12.74 -7.06
N LEU A 27 -8.06 -12.97 -8.16
CA LEU A 27 -7.73 -14.05 -9.10
C LEU A 27 -6.32 -13.90 -9.67
N ALA A 28 -5.98 -12.71 -10.18
CA ALA A 28 -4.65 -12.39 -10.68
C ALA A 28 -3.56 -12.59 -9.61
N ALA A 29 -3.83 -12.17 -8.38
CA ALA A 29 -2.93 -12.37 -7.25
C ALA A 29 -2.68 -13.85 -6.96
N VAL A 30 -3.71 -14.69 -6.98
CA VAL A 30 -3.58 -16.15 -6.78
C VAL A 30 -2.76 -16.78 -7.90
N ILE A 31 -2.97 -16.36 -9.15
CA ILE A 31 -2.20 -16.85 -10.30
C ILE A 31 -0.72 -16.48 -10.14
N VAL A 32 -0.42 -15.19 -9.85
CA VAL A 32 0.95 -14.73 -9.64
C VAL A 32 1.62 -15.46 -8.47
N LEU A 33 0.90 -15.65 -7.37
CA LEU A 33 1.40 -16.43 -6.24
C LEU A 33 1.72 -17.87 -6.63
N ALA A 34 0.82 -18.53 -7.38
CA ALA A 34 1.04 -19.90 -7.82
C ALA A 34 2.28 -20.03 -8.72
N LEU A 35 2.49 -19.09 -9.62
CA LEU A 35 3.69 -19.01 -10.46
C LEU A 35 4.97 -18.80 -9.64
N CYS A 36 4.95 -17.88 -8.68
CA CYS A 36 6.07 -17.63 -7.76
C CYS A 36 6.37 -18.87 -6.90
N CYS A 37 5.34 -19.51 -6.34
CA CYS A 37 5.46 -20.73 -5.55
C CYS A 37 6.09 -21.87 -6.36
N ARG A 38 5.63 -22.05 -7.62
CA ARG A 38 6.21 -23.06 -8.53
C ARG A 38 7.68 -22.76 -8.82
N ALA A 39 8.01 -21.52 -9.17
CA ALA A 39 9.38 -21.11 -9.46
C ALA A 39 10.33 -21.28 -8.27
N ARG A 40 9.83 -21.06 -7.07
CA ARG A 40 10.59 -21.18 -5.80
C ARG A 40 10.45 -22.55 -5.14
N ARG A 41 9.85 -23.54 -5.82
CA ARG A 41 9.67 -24.90 -5.34
C ARG A 41 9.03 -24.96 -3.95
N MET A 42 7.97 -24.17 -3.75
CA MET A 42 7.16 -24.22 -2.54
C MET A 42 6.29 -25.50 -2.53
N PRO A 43 5.84 -25.98 -1.36
CA PRO A 43 4.97 -27.13 -1.26
C PRO A 43 3.71 -26.99 -2.13
N ALA A 44 3.22 -28.11 -2.66
CA ALA A 44 1.97 -28.14 -3.38
C ALA A 44 0.81 -27.64 -2.49
N GLY A 45 -0.15 -26.92 -3.07
CA GLY A 45 -1.27 -26.34 -2.32
C GLY A 45 -0.98 -25.02 -1.60
N THR A 46 0.27 -24.49 -1.64
CA THR A 46 0.61 -23.20 -0.98
C THR A 46 -0.29 -22.04 -1.45
N ALA A 47 -0.48 -21.88 -2.76
CA ALA A 47 -1.27 -20.78 -3.29
C ALA A 47 -2.76 -20.86 -2.92
N PRO A 48 -3.48 -21.98 -3.10
CA PRO A 48 -4.87 -22.08 -2.69
C PRO A 48 -5.04 -21.98 -1.17
N LEU A 49 -4.17 -22.57 -0.35
CA LEU A 49 -4.23 -22.44 1.10
C LEU A 49 -4.11 -20.98 1.51
N TYR A 50 -3.12 -20.28 0.96
CA TYR A 50 -2.94 -18.85 1.25
C TYR A 50 -4.17 -18.03 0.82
N ALA A 51 -4.72 -18.27 -0.38
CA ALA A 51 -5.89 -17.56 -0.88
C ALA A 51 -7.12 -17.71 0.04
N VAL A 52 -7.39 -18.95 0.47
CA VAL A 52 -8.49 -19.26 1.39
C VAL A 52 -8.33 -18.55 2.74
N LEU A 53 -7.10 -18.38 3.23
CA LEU A 53 -6.82 -17.65 4.47
C LEU A 53 -6.77 -16.14 4.26
N ALA A 54 -6.15 -15.66 3.19
CA ALA A 54 -5.90 -14.24 2.98
C ALA A 54 -7.17 -13.45 2.67
N MET A 55 -8.14 -14.04 1.96
CA MET A 55 -9.40 -13.37 1.66
C MET A 55 -10.18 -12.99 2.92
N PRO A 56 -10.58 -13.92 3.81
CA PRO A 56 -11.32 -13.56 5.01
C PRO A 56 -10.52 -12.74 6.00
N LEU A 57 -9.23 -13.07 6.22
CA LEU A 57 -8.38 -12.31 7.13
C LEU A 57 -8.09 -10.90 6.61
N GLY A 58 -7.87 -10.74 5.31
CA GLY A 58 -7.68 -9.44 4.67
C GLY A 58 -8.91 -8.55 4.85
N VAL A 59 -10.10 -9.06 4.57
CA VAL A 59 -11.36 -8.31 4.76
C VAL A 59 -11.60 -7.99 6.23
N ALA A 60 -11.44 -8.96 7.13
CA ALA A 60 -11.68 -8.77 8.56
C ALA A 60 -10.71 -7.73 9.16
N CYS A 61 -9.40 -7.89 8.95
CA CYS A 61 -8.40 -6.94 9.45
C CYS A 61 -8.56 -5.55 8.83
N SER A 62 -8.91 -5.48 7.54
CA SER A 62 -9.18 -4.22 6.84
C SER A 62 -10.36 -3.47 7.47
N ARG A 63 -11.44 -4.17 7.76
CA ARG A 63 -12.63 -3.60 8.38
C ARG A 63 -12.40 -3.21 9.83
N VAL A 64 -11.77 -4.07 10.61
CA VAL A 64 -11.46 -3.80 12.03
C VAL A 64 -10.56 -2.58 12.14
N LEU A 65 -9.47 -2.51 11.37
CA LEU A 65 -8.56 -1.38 11.41
C LEU A 65 -9.25 -0.07 10.98
N PHE A 66 -10.12 -0.12 9.96
CA PHE A 66 -10.92 1.03 9.57
C PHE A 66 -11.82 1.51 10.71
N CYS A 67 -12.60 0.61 11.34
CA CYS A 67 -13.48 0.97 12.45
C CYS A 67 -12.73 1.50 13.68
N LEU A 68 -11.49 1.05 13.90
CA LEU A 68 -10.66 1.53 15.00
C LEU A 68 -10.12 2.95 14.78
N LEU A 69 -9.84 3.30 13.53
CA LEU A 69 -9.09 4.52 13.20
C LEU A 69 -9.96 5.62 12.61
N ASP A 70 -11.11 5.30 11.98
CA ASP A 70 -11.98 6.32 11.41
C ASP A 70 -12.70 7.10 12.50
N GLY A 71 -12.58 8.43 12.49
CA GLY A 71 -13.13 9.32 13.50
C GLY A 71 -14.66 9.20 13.68
N ARG A 72 -15.38 8.75 12.64
CA ARG A 72 -16.84 8.53 12.69
C ARG A 72 -17.23 7.38 13.61
N PHE A 73 -16.32 6.45 13.89
CA PHE A 73 -16.51 5.29 14.76
C PHE A 73 -15.86 5.46 16.14
N ARG A 74 -15.15 6.58 16.39
CA ARG A 74 -14.58 6.88 17.70
C ARG A 74 -15.69 7.01 18.74
N GLY A 75 -15.63 6.18 19.77
CA GLY A 75 -16.64 6.12 20.83
C GLY A 75 -17.81 5.17 20.54
N ILE A 76 -17.94 4.63 19.35
CA ILE A 76 -18.95 3.64 18.99
C ILE A 76 -18.26 2.30 18.73
N PHE A 77 -17.71 1.68 19.76
CA PHE A 77 -17.19 0.30 19.67
C PHE A 77 -18.37 -0.65 19.52
N SER A 78 -18.82 -0.88 18.30
CA SER A 78 -19.89 -1.82 17.98
C SER A 78 -19.33 -3.01 17.23
N LEU A 79 -19.39 -4.19 17.83
CA LEU A 79 -19.05 -5.45 17.16
C LEU A 79 -19.88 -5.61 15.87
N ARG A 80 -21.13 -5.14 15.86
CA ARG A 80 -21.98 -5.11 14.68
C ARG A 80 -21.37 -4.28 13.54
N ALA A 81 -20.79 -3.10 13.83
CA ALA A 81 -20.14 -2.26 12.81
C ALA A 81 -18.91 -2.93 12.23
N MET A 82 -18.13 -3.64 13.05
CA MET A 82 -16.95 -4.40 12.59
C MET A 82 -17.33 -5.60 11.73
N LEU A 83 -18.44 -6.27 12.02
CA LEU A 83 -18.93 -7.42 11.27
C LEU A 83 -19.66 -7.03 9.97
N CYS A 84 -20.18 -5.80 9.87
CA CYS A 84 -20.86 -5.30 8.67
C CYS A 84 -19.85 -4.89 7.58
N PHE A 85 -19.13 -5.86 7.00
CA PHE A 85 -18.13 -5.60 5.95
C PHE A 85 -18.74 -5.16 4.60
N TRP A 86 -20.02 -5.42 4.35
CA TRP A 86 -20.74 -4.96 3.16
C TRP A 86 -21.11 -3.48 3.17
N GLY A 87 -21.04 -2.81 4.33
CA GLY A 87 -21.34 -1.38 4.48
C GLY A 87 -20.25 -0.44 3.96
N GLY A 88 -19.17 -0.95 3.37
CA GLY A 88 -18.03 -0.18 2.92
C GLY A 88 -17.13 0.29 4.09
N GLY A 89 -16.07 1.02 3.76
CA GLY A 89 -15.05 1.46 4.71
C GLY A 89 -14.07 0.36 5.06
N HIS A 90 -12.96 0.35 4.34
CA HIS A 90 -11.88 -0.62 4.47
C HIS A 90 -10.52 0.10 4.48
N SER A 91 -9.58 -0.40 5.29
CA SER A 91 -8.20 0.10 5.32
C SER A 91 -7.30 -0.80 4.49
N MET A 92 -6.56 -0.23 3.54
CA MET A 92 -5.56 -0.97 2.76
C MET A 92 -4.49 -1.56 3.67
N VAL A 93 -4.01 -0.80 4.66
CA VAL A 93 -3.01 -1.30 5.62
C VAL A 93 -3.57 -2.46 6.44
N GLY A 94 -4.84 -2.39 6.84
CA GLY A 94 -5.52 -3.51 7.50
C GLY A 94 -5.57 -4.76 6.63
N ALA A 95 -5.86 -4.61 5.33
CA ALA A 95 -5.83 -5.72 4.37
C ALA A 95 -4.42 -6.34 4.25
N LEU A 96 -3.37 -5.51 4.18
CA LEU A 96 -1.99 -5.97 4.15
C LEU A 96 -1.60 -6.74 5.42
N LEU A 97 -2.04 -6.28 6.59
CA LEU A 97 -1.81 -6.98 7.87
C LEU A 97 -2.54 -8.32 7.90
N GLY A 98 -3.79 -8.38 7.44
CA GLY A 98 -4.54 -9.63 7.32
C GLY A 98 -3.89 -10.63 6.36
N ALA A 99 -3.40 -10.15 5.21
CA ALA A 99 -2.66 -10.95 4.26
C ALA A 99 -1.33 -11.47 4.83
N ALA A 100 -0.60 -10.65 5.60
CA ALA A 100 0.62 -11.07 6.30
C ALA A 100 0.32 -12.11 7.37
N LEU A 101 -0.76 -11.95 8.13
CA LEU A 101 -1.22 -12.94 9.11
C LEU A 101 -1.55 -14.27 8.43
N ALA A 102 -2.28 -14.23 7.30
CA ALA A 102 -2.57 -15.41 6.49
C ALA A 102 -1.28 -16.13 6.03
N ALA A 103 -0.27 -15.37 5.61
CA ALA A 103 1.02 -15.93 5.21
C ALA A 103 1.74 -16.63 6.38
N VAL A 104 1.69 -16.05 7.58
CA VAL A 104 2.28 -16.69 8.78
C VAL A 104 1.53 -17.96 9.16
N ILE A 105 0.20 -17.95 9.09
CA ILE A 105 -0.63 -19.15 9.36
C ILE A 105 -0.35 -20.23 8.32
N ALA A 106 -0.37 -19.88 7.02
CA ALA A 106 -0.07 -20.82 5.94
C ALA A 106 1.35 -21.41 6.08
N ALA A 107 2.32 -20.59 6.46
CA ALA A 107 3.70 -21.02 6.70
C ALA A 107 3.79 -22.09 7.82
N LYS A 108 3.03 -21.88 8.90
CA LYS A 108 2.96 -22.86 10.01
C LYS A 108 2.33 -24.17 9.57
N ILE A 109 1.21 -24.12 8.82
CA ILE A 109 0.51 -25.31 8.32
C ILE A 109 1.40 -26.10 7.36
N LEU A 110 2.14 -25.41 6.49
CA LEU A 110 3.00 -26.02 5.47
C LEU A 110 4.40 -26.36 5.97
N ALA A 111 4.72 -26.08 7.24
CA ALA A 111 6.04 -26.24 7.84
C ALA A 111 7.18 -25.55 7.05
N VAL A 112 6.90 -24.36 6.48
CA VAL A 112 7.89 -23.55 5.77
C VAL A 112 8.27 -22.30 6.59
N PRO A 113 9.46 -21.71 6.36
CA PRO A 113 9.84 -20.48 7.05
C PRO A 113 8.85 -19.35 6.76
N ALA A 114 8.31 -18.72 7.81
CA ALA A 114 7.33 -17.64 7.67
C ALA A 114 7.87 -16.46 6.80
N ARG A 115 9.17 -16.13 6.94
CA ARG A 115 9.81 -15.08 6.13
C ARG A 115 9.75 -15.38 4.63
N ARG A 116 9.91 -16.66 4.27
CA ARG A 116 9.82 -17.10 2.87
C ARG A 116 8.40 -16.99 2.35
N MET A 117 7.41 -17.38 3.14
CA MET A 117 6.00 -17.26 2.76
C MET A 117 5.58 -15.78 2.62
N LEU A 118 6.04 -14.91 3.52
CA LEU A 118 5.83 -13.47 3.46
C LEU A 118 6.43 -12.85 2.18
N ASP A 119 7.61 -13.32 1.76
CA ASP A 119 8.19 -12.87 0.48
C ASP A 119 7.36 -13.31 -0.72
N MET A 120 6.83 -14.55 -0.69
CA MET A 120 6.00 -15.07 -1.79
C MET A 120 4.73 -14.27 -2.02
N MET A 121 4.10 -13.75 -0.95
CA MET A 121 2.86 -12.99 -1.07
C MET A 121 3.06 -11.62 -1.72
N VAL A 122 4.25 -11.03 -1.71
CA VAL A 122 4.50 -9.65 -2.13
C VAL A 122 4.07 -9.36 -3.56
N PRO A 123 4.53 -10.09 -4.61
CA PRO A 123 4.10 -9.82 -5.98
C PRO A 123 2.60 -10.01 -6.17
N ALA A 124 2.01 -10.98 -5.46
CA ALA A 124 0.57 -11.24 -5.50
C ALA A 124 -0.22 -10.05 -4.93
N LEU A 125 0.18 -9.52 -3.78
CA LEU A 125 -0.47 -8.36 -3.19
C LEU A 125 -0.33 -7.11 -4.04
N LEU A 126 0.84 -6.86 -4.63
CA LEU A 126 1.05 -5.71 -5.52
C LEU A 126 0.18 -5.83 -6.78
N MET A 127 -0.01 -7.04 -7.31
CA MET A 127 -0.95 -7.29 -8.40
C MET A 127 -2.39 -7.01 -7.97
N PHE A 128 -2.82 -7.50 -6.81
CA PHE A 128 -4.13 -7.19 -6.24
C PHE A 128 -4.36 -5.68 -6.09
N ILE A 129 -3.37 -4.95 -5.53
CA ILE A 129 -3.43 -3.49 -5.36
C ILE A 129 -3.64 -2.80 -6.71
N ALA A 130 -2.92 -3.22 -7.76
CA ALA A 130 -3.05 -2.62 -9.08
C ALA A 130 -4.49 -2.74 -9.62
N PHE A 131 -5.10 -3.90 -9.53
CA PHE A 131 -6.49 -4.10 -9.97
C PHE A 131 -7.49 -3.37 -9.09
N ALA A 132 -7.30 -3.39 -7.76
CA ALA A 132 -8.17 -2.69 -6.83
C ALA A 132 -8.17 -1.17 -7.09
N ARG A 133 -7.00 -0.60 -7.37
CA ARG A 133 -6.87 0.83 -7.71
C ARG A 133 -7.55 1.17 -9.04
N VAL A 134 -7.38 0.35 -10.08
CA VAL A 134 -8.11 0.56 -11.34
C VAL A 134 -9.62 0.51 -11.12
N GLY A 135 -10.11 -0.34 -10.21
CA GLY A 135 -11.52 -0.40 -9.86
C GLY A 135 -12.10 0.90 -9.28
N GLU A 136 -11.28 1.74 -8.65
CA GLU A 136 -11.72 3.01 -8.06
C GLU A 136 -12.32 3.99 -9.10
N GLN A 137 -12.00 3.84 -10.39
CA GLN A 137 -12.59 4.65 -11.46
C GLN A 137 -14.13 4.57 -11.54
N TYR A 138 -14.70 3.50 -11.03
CA TYR A 138 -16.15 3.26 -11.04
C TYR A 138 -16.85 3.76 -9.77
N THR A 139 -16.12 4.51 -8.94
CA THR A 139 -16.65 5.17 -7.75
C THR A 139 -16.49 6.68 -7.92
N GLU A 140 -17.48 7.47 -7.53
CA GLU A 140 -17.45 8.92 -7.78
C GLU A 140 -16.40 9.65 -6.94
N MET A 141 -16.09 9.13 -5.76
CA MET A 141 -15.30 9.84 -4.75
C MET A 141 -13.88 9.30 -4.56
N LEU A 142 -13.59 8.08 -5.00
CA LEU A 142 -12.29 7.46 -4.77
C LEU A 142 -11.31 7.72 -5.93
N GLY A 143 -10.03 7.77 -5.60
CA GLY A 143 -8.97 7.80 -6.61
C GLY A 143 -8.81 9.11 -7.36
N ARG A 144 -9.38 10.20 -6.88
CA ARG A 144 -9.17 11.56 -7.42
C ARG A 144 -8.16 12.31 -6.57
N SER A 145 -7.36 13.17 -7.23
CA SER A 145 -6.48 14.08 -6.51
C SER A 145 -7.23 15.30 -5.99
N ARG A 146 -6.54 16.11 -5.22
CA ARG A 146 -6.93 17.52 -4.98
C ARG A 146 -7.05 18.24 -6.32
N ALA A 147 -7.95 19.23 -6.43
CA ALA A 147 -8.17 19.98 -7.66
C ALA A 147 -6.87 20.59 -8.18
N LEU A 148 -6.63 20.44 -9.47
CA LEU A 148 -5.52 21.06 -10.19
C LEU A 148 -5.98 22.44 -10.69
N VAL A 149 -5.22 23.48 -10.40
CA VAL A 149 -5.60 24.86 -10.74
C VAL A 149 -5.30 25.21 -12.20
N SER A 150 -4.49 24.43 -12.91
CA SER A 150 -4.01 24.78 -14.25
C SER A 150 -4.76 24.06 -15.36
N GLU A 151 -5.37 24.81 -16.27
CA GLU A 151 -6.08 24.31 -17.45
C GLU A 151 -5.15 23.66 -18.50
N VAL A 152 -3.84 23.92 -18.42
CA VAL A 152 -2.84 23.35 -19.34
C VAL A 152 -2.89 21.80 -19.34
N TRP A 153 -3.34 21.18 -18.25
CA TRP A 153 -3.44 19.73 -18.10
C TRP A 153 -4.77 19.13 -18.55
N ARG A 154 -5.75 19.95 -19.01
CA ARG A 154 -7.11 19.49 -19.34
C ARG A 154 -7.16 18.34 -20.35
N GLN A 155 -6.25 18.32 -21.33
CA GLN A 155 -6.20 17.30 -22.38
C GLN A 155 -5.36 16.07 -22.03
N GLY A 156 -4.79 16.01 -20.81
CA GLY A 156 -3.97 14.87 -20.39
C GLY A 156 -4.80 13.63 -20.09
N TRP A 157 -4.39 12.47 -20.59
CA TRP A 157 -5.07 11.18 -20.31
C TRP A 157 -5.12 10.80 -18.82
N LEU A 158 -4.21 11.38 -18.01
CA LEU A 158 -4.18 11.24 -16.54
C LEU A 158 -5.09 12.23 -15.82
N VAL A 159 -5.75 13.13 -16.56
CA VAL A 159 -6.60 14.16 -15.98
C VAL A 159 -8.06 13.79 -16.20
N ALA A 160 -8.87 13.98 -15.18
CA ALA A 160 -10.32 13.97 -15.26
C ALA A 160 -10.83 15.28 -14.65
N GLY A 161 -11.96 15.76 -15.11
CA GLY A 161 -12.51 16.97 -14.57
C GLY A 161 -13.97 17.12 -14.93
N ASP A 162 -14.62 18.00 -14.19
CA ASP A 162 -15.93 18.55 -14.48
C ASP A 162 -15.80 20.02 -14.94
N GLU A 163 -16.92 20.73 -15.01
CA GLU A 163 -16.94 22.14 -15.40
C GLU A 163 -16.21 23.06 -14.40
N TYR A 164 -16.01 22.59 -13.16
CA TYR A 164 -15.51 23.41 -12.04
C TYR A 164 -14.07 23.10 -11.66
N ALA A 165 -13.59 21.87 -11.85
CA ALA A 165 -12.28 21.47 -11.38
C ALA A 165 -11.64 20.33 -12.21
N LEU A 166 -10.32 20.37 -12.30
CA LEU A 166 -9.51 19.31 -12.88
C LEU A 166 -8.82 18.50 -11.80
N TYR A 167 -8.87 17.18 -11.92
CA TYR A 167 -8.32 16.23 -10.98
C TYR A 167 -7.33 15.29 -11.67
N LEU A 168 -6.28 14.91 -10.96
CA LEU A 168 -5.39 13.85 -11.41
C LEU A 168 -6.02 12.48 -11.06
N LYS A 169 -5.98 11.54 -12.00
CA LYS A 169 -6.44 10.16 -11.80
C LYS A 169 -5.41 9.39 -10.98
N THR A 170 -5.39 9.60 -9.65
CA THR A 170 -4.40 8.98 -8.76
C THR A 170 -4.47 7.47 -8.79
N TYR A 171 -5.65 6.89 -8.98
CA TYR A 171 -5.85 5.45 -9.09
C TYR A 171 -5.02 4.81 -10.23
N VAL A 172 -4.86 5.49 -11.38
CA VAL A 172 -4.02 5.01 -12.49
C VAL A 172 -2.55 5.00 -12.07
N LEU A 173 -2.10 6.09 -11.45
CA LEU A 173 -0.70 6.23 -11.02
C LEU A 173 -0.35 5.23 -9.93
N GLU A 174 -1.24 5.02 -8.97
CA GLU A 174 -1.07 4.01 -7.93
C GLU A 174 -1.03 2.59 -8.49
N ALA A 175 -1.91 2.27 -9.45
CA ALA A 175 -1.92 0.98 -10.13
C ALA A 175 -0.61 0.73 -10.89
N LEU A 176 -0.15 1.72 -11.68
CA LEU A 176 1.13 1.65 -12.38
C LEU A 176 2.31 1.51 -11.41
N CYS A 177 2.31 2.27 -10.32
CA CYS A 177 3.32 2.17 -9.28
C CYS A 177 3.36 0.75 -8.70
N ALA A 178 2.22 0.16 -8.35
CA ALA A 178 2.14 -1.20 -7.83
C ALA A 178 2.70 -2.24 -8.83
N LEU A 179 2.39 -2.11 -10.12
CA LEU A 179 2.93 -2.99 -11.17
C LEU A 179 4.45 -2.82 -11.33
N ILE A 180 4.95 -1.59 -11.31
CA ILE A 180 6.40 -1.30 -11.38
C ILE A 180 7.10 -1.92 -10.18
N LEU A 181 6.55 -1.77 -8.97
CA LEU A 181 7.11 -2.38 -7.77
C LEU A 181 7.10 -3.90 -7.85
N ALA A 182 6.02 -4.52 -8.34
CA ALA A 182 5.95 -5.95 -8.56
C ALA A 182 7.04 -6.42 -9.54
N ALA A 183 7.19 -5.74 -10.67
CA ALA A 183 8.22 -6.05 -11.67
C ALA A 183 9.65 -5.87 -11.13
N ALA A 184 9.89 -4.82 -10.34
CA ALA A 184 11.20 -4.54 -9.75
C ALA A 184 11.62 -5.55 -8.66
N LEU A 185 10.65 -6.04 -7.86
CA LEU A 185 10.93 -6.95 -6.75
C LEU A 185 10.95 -8.42 -7.17
N LEU A 186 10.22 -8.78 -8.23
CA LEU A 186 10.10 -10.16 -8.71
C LEU A 186 11.46 -10.83 -9.04
N PRO A 187 12.41 -10.18 -9.75
CA PRO A 187 13.70 -10.79 -10.04
C PRO A 187 14.50 -11.16 -8.78
N GLY A 188 14.48 -10.30 -7.75
CA GLY A 188 15.13 -10.57 -6.47
C GLY A 188 14.53 -11.77 -5.74
N LEU A 189 13.20 -11.89 -5.78
CA LEU A 189 12.47 -13.02 -5.26
C LEU A 189 12.83 -14.31 -5.99
N LEU A 190 12.81 -14.32 -7.32
CA LEU A 190 13.04 -15.51 -8.14
C LEU A 190 14.50 -16.01 -8.07
N ARG A 191 15.48 -15.11 -7.96
CA ARG A 191 16.90 -15.46 -7.81
C ARG A 191 17.25 -16.08 -6.45
N GLY A 192 16.34 -16.08 -5.49
CA GLY A 192 16.57 -16.72 -4.20
C GLY A 192 17.37 -15.89 -3.22
N GLY A 193 17.11 -14.61 -3.14
CA GLY A 193 17.67 -13.74 -2.12
C GLY A 193 17.34 -14.20 -0.68
N ARG A 194 17.90 -13.52 0.31
CA ARG A 194 17.66 -13.82 1.71
C ARG A 194 16.17 -13.73 2.05
N ASP A 195 15.64 -14.72 2.75
CA ASP A 195 14.23 -14.76 3.17
C ASP A 195 13.87 -13.54 4.03
N GLY A 196 12.80 -12.85 3.66
CA GLY A 196 12.31 -11.61 4.24
C GLY A 196 12.81 -10.33 3.54
N ASP A 197 13.74 -10.42 2.58
CA ASP A 197 14.27 -9.23 1.90
C ASP A 197 13.28 -8.63 0.89
N THR A 198 12.46 -9.46 0.25
CA THR A 198 11.44 -9.00 -0.69
C THR A 198 10.34 -8.27 0.06
N LEU A 199 9.86 -8.82 1.18
CA LEU A 199 8.88 -8.16 2.04
C LEU A 199 9.39 -6.81 2.54
N LEU A 200 10.59 -6.77 3.13
CA LEU A 200 11.15 -5.53 3.66
C LEU A 200 11.36 -4.47 2.56
N SER A 201 11.79 -4.90 1.36
CA SER A 201 11.91 -3.99 0.22
C SER A 201 10.56 -3.47 -0.25
N ALA A 202 9.53 -4.32 -0.25
CA ALA A 202 8.16 -3.92 -0.55
C ALA A 202 7.61 -2.95 0.50
N MET A 203 7.78 -3.24 1.79
CA MET A 203 7.37 -2.35 2.88
C MET A 203 8.04 -0.98 2.77
N LEU A 204 9.33 -0.94 2.43
CA LEU A 204 10.08 0.29 2.26
C LEU A 204 9.54 1.09 1.07
N LEU A 205 9.44 0.49 -0.11
CA LEU A 205 9.04 1.18 -1.33
C LEU A 205 7.55 1.52 -1.34
N LEU A 206 6.69 0.56 -1.00
CA LEU A 206 5.25 0.78 -0.93
C LEU A 206 4.93 1.81 0.15
N GLY A 207 5.58 1.74 1.32
CA GLY A 207 5.42 2.73 2.37
C GLY A 207 5.75 4.14 1.91
N CYS A 208 6.90 4.35 1.27
CA CYS A 208 7.30 5.66 0.74
C CYS A 208 6.33 6.16 -0.35
N THR A 209 5.98 5.31 -1.31
CA THR A 209 5.11 5.71 -2.42
C THR A 209 3.68 5.97 -1.96
N GLN A 210 3.14 5.17 -1.05
CA GLN A 210 1.78 5.37 -0.54
C GLN A 210 1.65 6.63 0.33
N VAL A 211 2.70 7.05 1.05
CA VAL A 211 2.70 8.37 1.73
C VAL A 211 2.50 9.50 0.71
N LEU A 212 3.14 9.43 -0.46
CA LEU A 212 2.94 10.41 -1.53
C LEU A 212 1.51 10.37 -2.10
N TRP A 213 1.00 9.18 -2.39
CA TRP A 213 -0.35 9.03 -2.97
C TRP A 213 -1.44 9.47 -2.01
N GLU A 214 -1.33 9.15 -0.72
CA GLU A 214 -2.26 9.60 0.32
C GLU A 214 -2.26 11.14 0.47
N SER A 215 -1.12 11.81 0.27
CA SER A 215 -1.03 13.26 0.23
C SER A 215 -1.76 13.86 -0.99
N LEU A 216 -1.61 13.23 -2.16
CA LEU A 216 -2.25 13.68 -3.39
C LEU A 216 -3.76 13.46 -3.40
N ARG A 217 -4.27 12.44 -2.73
CA ARG A 217 -5.69 12.08 -2.73
C ARG A 217 -6.56 13.12 -2.05
N PHE A 218 -7.76 13.32 -2.57
CA PHE A 218 -8.77 14.25 -2.04
C PHE A 218 -9.77 13.57 -1.11
N ASP A 219 -9.89 12.24 -1.17
CA ASP A 219 -10.86 11.51 -0.35
C ASP A 219 -10.62 11.75 1.15
N ALA A 220 -11.70 12.04 1.87
CA ALA A 220 -11.69 12.28 3.31
C ALA A 220 -11.59 10.99 4.15
N HIS A 221 -11.06 9.90 3.55
CA HIS A 221 -11.01 8.58 4.18
C HIS A 221 -9.96 8.55 5.30
N MET A 222 -10.39 8.25 6.51
CA MET A 222 -9.52 8.15 7.71
C MET A 222 -8.66 9.41 7.94
N ARG A 223 -9.16 10.59 7.58
CA ARG A 223 -8.43 11.84 7.70
C ARG A 223 -8.68 12.51 9.05
N GLU A 224 -7.60 12.91 9.71
CA GLU A 224 -7.64 13.69 10.93
C GLU A 224 -6.93 15.01 10.67
N SER A 225 -7.69 16.10 10.53
CA SER A 225 -7.16 17.41 10.16
C SER A 225 -6.48 17.36 8.78
N PHE A 226 -5.21 17.75 8.67
CA PHE A 226 -4.44 17.78 7.42
C PHE A 226 -3.69 16.48 7.10
N VAL A 227 -3.64 15.52 8.03
CA VAL A 227 -2.92 14.24 7.86
C VAL A 227 -3.90 13.08 7.79
N SER A 228 -3.68 12.15 6.84
CA SER A 228 -4.38 10.86 6.80
C SER A 228 -3.74 9.89 7.79
N LEU A 229 -4.56 9.22 8.62
CA LEU A 229 -4.07 8.16 9.51
C LEU A 229 -3.47 7.00 8.71
N GLN A 230 -3.97 6.74 7.51
CA GLN A 230 -3.42 5.74 6.62
C GLN A 230 -2.01 6.12 6.15
N MET A 231 -1.75 7.39 5.87
CA MET A 231 -0.42 7.92 5.56
C MET A 231 0.57 7.66 6.72
N LEU A 232 0.13 7.87 7.97
CA LEU A 232 0.95 7.59 9.14
C LEU A 232 1.29 6.10 9.25
N LEU A 233 0.34 5.20 8.99
CA LEU A 233 0.58 3.75 8.98
C LEU A 233 1.60 3.34 7.91
N TYR A 234 1.54 3.94 6.71
CA TYR A 234 2.55 3.71 5.68
C TYR A 234 3.92 4.27 6.08
N ALA A 235 3.96 5.41 6.78
CA ALA A 235 5.20 5.95 7.32
C ALA A 235 5.83 5.00 8.35
N VAL A 236 5.04 4.43 9.25
CA VAL A 236 5.50 3.39 10.19
C VAL A 236 6.01 2.16 9.45
N MET A 237 5.34 1.75 8.37
CA MET A 237 5.74 0.59 7.57
C MET A 237 7.12 0.79 6.91
N PHE A 238 7.39 1.92 6.25
CA PHE A 238 8.73 2.15 5.68
C PHE A 238 9.79 2.36 6.76
N ALA A 239 9.46 3.02 7.87
CA ALA A 239 10.38 3.22 8.98
C ALA A 239 10.82 1.89 9.61
N ALA A 240 9.87 0.97 9.84
CA ALA A 240 10.18 -0.37 10.35
C ALA A 240 11.11 -1.14 9.40
N ALA A 241 10.85 -1.10 8.09
CA ALA A 241 11.69 -1.76 7.10
C ALA A 241 13.11 -1.17 7.06
N LEU A 242 13.24 0.17 7.10
CA LEU A 242 14.51 0.87 7.12
C LEU A 242 15.31 0.50 8.38
N LEU A 243 14.68 0.51 9.56
CA LEU A 243 15.32 0.14 10.81
C LEU A 243 15.80 -1.32 10.81
N VAL A 244 15.01 -2.26 10.26
CA VAL A 244 15.44 -3.67 10.16
C VAL A 244 16.67 -3.78 9.26
N PHE A 245 16.73 -3.10 8.10
CA PHE A 245 17.93 -3.11 7.26
C PHE A 245 19.13 -2.45 7.96
N ALA A 246 18.93 -1.33 8.65
CA ALA A 246 19.96 -0.63 9.41
C ALA A 246 20.51 -1.53 10.54
N CYS A 247 19.64 -2.20 11.31
CA CYS A 247 20.05 -3.13 12.36
C CYS A 247 20.83 -4.33 11.81
N ARG A 248 20.41 -4.87 10.66
CA ARG A 248 21.15 -5.95 9.99
C ARG A 248 22.56 -5.51 9.60
N TYR A 249 22.68 -4.31 9.03
CA TYR A 249 23.97 -3.74 8.63
C TYR A 249 24.85 -3.38 9.84
N ALA A 250 24.25 -2.79 10.89
CA ALA A 250 24.94 -2.46 12.15
C ALA A 250 25.53 -3.71 12.82
N ARG A 251 24.77 -4.81 12.90
CA ARG A 251 25.25 -6.11 13.44
C ARG A 251 26.45 -6.64 12.67
N ARG A 252 26.46 -6.48 11.35
CA ARG A 252 27.58 -6.91 10.51
C ARG A 252 28.82 -6.06 10.74
N LEU A 253 28.66 -4.73 10.82
CA LEU A 253 29.77 -3.80 11.08
C LEU A 253 30.26 -3.83 12.52
N ARG A 254 29.49 -4.39 13.46
CA ARG A 254 29.68 -4.27 14.93
C ARG A 254 29.70 -2.82 15.40
N HIS A 255 29.01 -1.92 14.69
CA HIS A 255 28.90 -0.49 15.00
C HIS A 255 27.45 -0.03 14.89
N GLY A 256 27.01 0.89 15.78
CA GLY A 256 25.63 1.38 15.85
C GLY A 256 25.26 2.51 14.88
N TRP A 257 26.22 3.13 14.20
CA TRP A 257 25.96 4.32 13.37
C TRP A 257 24.89 4.13 12.29
N PRO A 258 24.71 2.95 11.63
CA PRO A 258 23.65 2.79 10.64
C PRO A 258 22.25 2.97 11.22
N VAL A 259 22.06 2.57 12.49
CA VAL A 259 20.77 2.72 13.19
C VAL A 259 20.50 4.20 13.48
N TRP A 260 21.52 4.93 13.97
CA TRP A 260 21.38 6.37 14.22
C TRP A 260 21.12 7.16 12.93
N LEU A 261 21.79 6.80 11.83
CA LEU A 261 21.53 7.39 10.53
C LEU A 261 20.09 7.09 10.06
N ALA A 262 19.61 5.86 10.22
CA ALA A 262 18.24 5.51 9.88
C ALA A 262 17.22 6.32 10.70
N LEU A 263 17.43 6.47 12.01
CA LEU A 263 16.58 7.29 12.87
C LEU A 263 16.59 8.77 12.43
N GLY A 264 17.76 9.31 12.10
CA GLY A 264 17.89 10.67 11.57
C GLY A 264 17.15 10.87 10.25
N VAL A 265 17.25 9.90 9.32
CA VAL A 265 16.52 9.90 8.04
C VAL A 265 15.00 9.83 8.27
N ILE A 266 14.53 8.97 9.19
CA ILE A 266 13.11 8.86 9.55
C ILE A 266 12.61 10.19 10.12
N ALA A 267 13.33 10.78 11.07
CA ALA A 267 12.95 12.05 11.70
C ALA A 267 12.91 13.20 10.68
N LEU A 268 13.92 13.29 9.81
CA LEU A 268 13.97 14.29 8.74
C LEU A 268 12.81 14.12 7.75
N THR A 269 12.56 12.88 7.32
CA THR A 269 11.47 12.59 6.38
C THR A 269 10.12 12.90 7.02
N ALA A 270 9.88 12.45 8.25
CA ALA A 270 8.61 12.70 8.94
C ALA A 270 8.39 14.21 9.18
N GLY A 271 9.37 14.92 9.70
CA GLY A 271 9.28 16.37 9.94
C GLY A 271 9.10 17.16 8.64
N GLY A 272 9.84 16.80 7.59
CA GLY A 272 9.73 17.44 6.28
C GLY A 272 8.37 17.19 5.62
N VAL A 273 7.84 15.95 5.69
CA VAL A 273 6.51 15.57 5.17
C VAL A 273 5.43 16.35 5.91
N ILE A 274 5.45 16.39 7.24
CA ILE A 274 4.48 17.16 8.04
C ILE A 274 4.54 18.65 7.68
N GLY A 275 5.73 19.24 7.56
CA GLY A 275 5.91 20.63 7.16
C GLY A 275 5.36 20.91 5.76
N LEU A 276 5.61 20.02 4.79
CA LEU A 276 5.08 20.15 3.43
C LEU A 276 3.56 19.98 3.37
N GLU A 277 2.98 19.03 4.13
CA GLU A 277 1.52 18.89 4.23
C GLU A 277 0.86 20.17 4.78
N PHE A 278 1.45 20.75 5.80
CA PHE A 278 0.99 22.03 6.34
C PHE A 278 1.08 23.17 5.29
N MET A 279 2.16 23.21 4.49
CA MET A 279 2.30 24.17 3.41
C MET A 279 1.30 23.92 2.28
N ILE A 280 1.06 22.66 1.88
CA ILE A 280 0.09 22.29 0.84
C ILE A 280 -1.34 22.71 1.23
N ASP A 281 -1.66 22.64 2.53
CA ASP A 281 -2.98 22.96 3.04
C ASP A 281 -3.19 24.47 3.25
N ARG A 282 -2.14 25.20 3.64
CA ARG A 282 -2.24 26.58 4.13
C ARG A 282 -1.52 27.65 3.31
N SER A 283 -0.56 27.30 2.44
CA SER A 283 0.15 28.29 1.65
C SER A 283 -0.49 28.51 0.29
N GLY A 284 -0.32 29.72 -0.27
CA GLY A 284 -0.68 30.03 -1.64
C GLY A 284 0.32 29.53 -2.70
N VAL A 285 1.34 28.76 -2.29
CA VAL A 285 2.36 28.22 -3.20
C VAL A 285 1.77 27.12 -4.06
N SER A 286 2.15 27.08 -5.34
CA SER A 286 1.71 26.01 -6.25
C SER A 286 2.04 24.63 -5.67
N ARG A 287 1.02 23.79 -5.58
CA ARG A 287 1.15 22.43 -5.06
C ARG A 287 2.20 21.62 -5.81
N PHE A 288 2.32 21.78 -7.13
CA PHE A 288 3.35 21.10 -7.93
C PHE A 288 4.77 21.41 -7.47
N VAL A 289 5.03 22.66 -7.07
CA VAL A 289 6.35 23.05 -6.54
C VAL A 289 6.63 22.35 -5.21
N LEU A 290 5.62 22.20 -4.36
CA LEU A 290 5.75 21.54 -3.06
C LEU A 290 5.91 20.01 -3.16
N TYR A 291 5.37 19.38 -4.21
CA TYR A 291 5.55 17.94 -4.41
C TYR A 291 6.95 17.54 -4.87
N ALA A 292 7.74 18.44 -5.47
CA ALA A 292 9.12 18.13 -5.84
C ALA A 292 10.01 17.81 -4.60
N PRO A 293 10.12 18.67 -3.57
CA PRO A 293 10.83 18.33 -2.34
C PRO A 293 10.18 17.17 -1.58
N TYR A 294 8.86 16.99 -1.69
CA TYR A 294 8.15 15.86 -1.09
C TYR A 294 8.67 14.51 -1.61
N VAL A 295 8.80 14.37 -2.93
CA VAL A 295 9.36 13.16 -3.57
C VAL A 295 10.82 12.94 -3.17
N LEU A 296 11.62 13.99 -3.11
CA LEU A 296 13.02 13.90 -2.68
C LEU A 296 13.14 13.41 -1.23
N LEU A 297 12.31 13.93 -0.32
CA LEU A 297 12.28 13.48 1.06
C LEU A 297 11.92 12.00 1.19
N LEU A 298 10.94 11.52 0.42
CA LEU A 298 10.53 10.11 0.43
C LEU A 298 11.55 9.19 -0.27
N ALA A 299 12.36 9.72 -1.17
CA ALA A 299 13.47 8.97 -1.79
C ALA A 299 14.60 8.66 -0.79
N LEU A 300 14.81 9.50 0.23
CA LEU A 300 15.90 9.32 1.21
C LEU A 300 15.81 7.98 1.96
N PRO A 301 14.69 7.61 2.62
CA PRO A 301 14.58 6.31 3.29
C PRO A 301 14.71 5.13 2.31
N ALA A 302 14.18 5.26 1.09
CA ALA A 302 14.29 4.23 0.08
C ALA A 302 15.76 3.97 -0.31
N VAL A 303 16.51 5.02 -0.67
CA VAL A 303 17.94 4.94 -1.03
C VAL A 303 18.76 4.38 0.14
N CYS A 304 18.60 4.95 1.35
CA CYS A 304 19.27 4.47 2.55
C CYS A 304 19.01 2.97 2.81
N GLY A 305 17.75 2.55 2.72
CA GLY A 305 17.37 1.17 2.96
C GLY A 305 18.01 0.21 1.96
N PHE A 306 18.03 0.56 0.67
CA PHE A 306 18.71 -0.25 -0.36
C PHE A 306 20.23 -0.30 -0.17
N VAL A 307 20.86 0.80 0.24
CA VAL A 307 22.30 0.82 0.57
C VAL A 307 22.57 -0.13 1.75
N PHE A 308 21.80 -0.06 2.83
CA PHE A 308 21.93 -0.95 3.98
C PHE A 308 21.69 -2.42 3.60
N LYS A 309 20.63 -2.69 2.81
CA LYS A 309 20.36 -4.03 2.28
C LYS A 309 21.55 -4.57 1.50
N LYS A 310 22.04 -3.81 0.51
CA LYS A 310 23.17 -4.21 -0.33
C LYS A 310 24.42 -4.47 0.51
N ARG A 311 24.75 -3.55 1.42
CA ARG A 311 25.92 -3.67 2.31
C ARG A 311 25.79 -4.81 3.31
N SER A 312 24.59 -5.14 3.76
CA SER A 312 24.35 -6.28 4.68
C SER A 312 24.42 -7.64 3.99
N ASN A 313 24.26 -7.70 2.65
CA ASN A 313 24.23 -8.94 1.87
C ASN A 313 25.53 -9.21 1.08
N LEU A 314 26.48 -8.26 1.04
CA LEU A 314 27.78 -8.40 0.38
C LEU A 314 28.75 -9.24 1.21
N ALA A 315 28.43 -10.47 1.52
CA ALA A 315 29.31 -11.40 2.25
C ALA A 315 29.91 -12.40 1.31
#